data_def07ddc3ea52bd59b89e08a720ae824
#
_entry.id   def07ddc3ea52bd59b89e08a720ae824
#
_cell.length_a   1.000
_cell.length_b   1.000
_cell.length_c   1.000
_cell.angle_alpha   90.00
_cell.angle_beta   90.00
_cell.angle_gamma   90.00
#
_symmetry.space_group_name_H-M   'P 1'
#
loop_
_entity.id
_entity.type
_entity.pdbx_description
1 polymer ?
#
loop_
_entity_poly.entity_id
_entity_poly.type
_entity_poly.pdbx_seq_one_letter_code
_entity_poly.pdbx_strand_id
1 'polypeptide(L)'
;MFQNIPPITRNIIIINIVVYLVTNLFNTEFLYDILSGYYPFSPKFHSWQIITHMFMHARWDEAGIGPMHIIFNMLTLWSFGPALEQTLGEKRYVILYFLSGIGSYLLFNLWSFVEVQQYFAELQSVNVDVKNFMNSLINSPNNTYITHDAEKGLARIYYGKMLGASGAVFGVVAGFATLYPNAKLVFMFIPFPIKAKILLPIIIIASVFLGLGGNVGGIAHFAHVGGALVGFILASIWKKHLYRLN
;
A
#
# COMPACT_ATOMS: atom_id res chain seq x y z
N MET A 1 9.02 27.00 -3.71
CA MET A 1 7.94 26.03 -3.51
C MET A 1 8.26 25.00 -2.41
N PHE A 2 9.46 24.42 -2.36
CA PHE A 2 9.87 23.44 -1.33
C PHE A 2 10.31 24.02 0.02
N GLN A 3 10.51 25.31 0.16
CA GLN A 3 11.03 25.96 1.38
C GLN A 3 10.05 25.91 2.58
N ASN A 4 8.77 25.66 2.35
CA ASN A 4 7.73 25.65 3.41
C ASN A 4 7.22 24.24 3.75
N ILE A 5 7.84 23.17 3.21
CA ILE A 5 7.47 21.79 3.56
C ILE A 5 8.29 21.36 4.77
N PRO A 6 7.66 20.87 5.85
CA PRO A 6 8.37 20.36 7.02
C PRO A 6 9.35 19.23 6.65
N PRO A 7 10.42 19.07 7.43
CA PRO A 7 11.58 18.28 7.01
C PRO A 7 11.29 16.81 6.76
N ILE A 8 10.43 16.18 7.57
CA ILE A 8 10.14 14.75 7.41
C ILE A 8 9.32 14.50 6.16
N THR A 9 8.23 15.25 5.94
CA THR A 9 7.41 15.16 4.71
C THR A 9 8.28 15.37 3.46
N ARG A 10 9.12 16.41 3.48
CA ARG A 10 10.03 16.71 2.38
C ARG A 10 11.00 15.56 2.10
N ASN A 11 11.63 15.02 3.15
CA ASN A 11 12.62 13.95 3.02
C ASN A 11 11.97 12.66 2.51
N ILE A 12 10.77 12.30 2.98
CA ILE A 12 10.03 11.13 2.47
C ILE A 12 9.73 11.30 0.98
N ILE A 13 9.27 12.48 0.55
CA ILE A 13 9.02 12.76 -0.88
C ILE A 13 10.32 12.62 -1.70
N ILE A 14 11.42 13.21 -1.24
CA ILE A 14 12.72 13.14 -1.92
C ILE A 14 13.20 11.69 -2.03
N ILE A 15 13.13 10.91 -0.95
CA ILE A 15 13.55 9.49 -0.95
C ILE A 15 12.72 8.70 -1.97
N ASN A 16 11.39 8.88 -2.00
CA ASN A 16 10.53 8.21 -2.98
C ASN A 16 10.92 8.55 -4.42
N ILE A 17 11.16 9.84 -4.71
CA ILE A 17 11.59 10.28 -6.05
C ILE A 17 12.96 9.68 -6.42
N VAL A 18 13.92 9.71 -5.49
CA VAL A 18 15.27 9.15 -5.72
C VAL A 18 15.19 7.65 -5.97
N VAL A 19 14.48 6.90 -5.13
CA VAL A 19 14.28 5.44 -5.31
C VAL A 19 13.61 5.17 -6.65
N TYR A 20 12.57 5.92 -7.02
CA TYR A 20 11.89 5.77 -8.30
C TYR A 20 12.83 5.96 -9.49
N LEU A 21 13.67 7.01 -9.46
CA LEU A 21 14.64 7.25 -10.52
C LEU A 21 15.69 6.15 -10.58
N VAL A 22 16.25 5.74 -9.44
CA VAL A 22 17.25 4.67 -9.36
C VAL A 22 16.70 3.34 -9.87
N THR A 23 15.51 2.96 -9.45
CA THR A 23 14.90 1.69 -9.85
C THR A 23 14.47 1.63 -11.30
N ASN A 24 14.25 2.78 -11.94
CA ASN A 24 13.92 2.84 -13.37
C ASN A 24 15.12 3.06 -14.28
N LEU A 25 16.23 3.62 -13.77
CA LEU A 25 17.43 3.90 -14.57
C LEU A 25 18.48 2.79 -14.48
N PHE A 26 18.54 2.04 -13.36
CA PHE A 26 19.59 1.05 -13.09
C PHE A 26 19.02 -0.31 -12.76
N ASN A 27 19.45 -1.36 -13.47
CA ASN A 27 19.12 -2.77 -13.22
C ASN A 27 17.71 -3.02 -12.65
N THR A 28 16.72 -2.56 -13.38
CA THR A 28 15.33 -2.47 -12.98
C THR A 28 14.78 -3.78 -12.41
N GLU A 29 14.98 -4.91 -13.09
CA GLU A 29 14.44 -6.21 -12.64
C GLU A 29 14.99 -6.62 -11.28
N PHE A 30 16.31 -6.53 -11.08
CA PHE A 30 16.95 -6.88 -9.82
C PHE A 30 16.46 -5.99 -8.67
N LEU A 31 16.41 -4.68 -8.88
CA LEU A 31 15.97 -3.74 -7.84
C LEU A 31 14.50 -3.94 -7.48
N TYR A 32 13.64 -4.20 -8.47
CA TYR A 32 12.24 -4.52 -8.21
C TYR A 32 12.08 -5.84 -7.46
N ASP A 33 12.88 -6.86 -7.78
CA ASP A 33 12.82 -8.14 -7.09
C ASP A 33 13.29 -8.05 -5.63
N ILE A 34 14.32 -7.26 -5.34
CA ILE A 34 14.90 -7.22 -4.00
C ILE A 34 14.19 -6.21 -3.07
N LEU A 35 13.59 -5.14 -3.61
CA LEU A 35 13.00 -4.05 -2.82
C LEU A 35 11.48 -4.08 -2.74
N SER A 36 10.77 -4.68 -3.72
CA SER A 36 9.31 -4.82 -3.65
C SER A 36 8.89 -5.81 -2.57
N GLY A 37 7.72 -5.63 -2.00
CA GLY A 37 7.16 -6.56 -1.04
C GLY A 37 6.63 -7.83 -1.74
N TYR A 38 6.88 -8.97 -1.13
CA TYR A 38 6.30 -10.24 -1.54
C TYR A 38 5.50 -10.88 -0.41
N TYR A 39 4.67 -11.84 -0.77
CA TYR A 39 3.97 -12.68 0.19
C TYR A 39 4.98 -13.41 1.11
N PRO A 40 4.77 -13.46 2.44
CA PRO A 40 5.79 -14.01 3.37
C PRO A 40 6.21 -15.46 3.11
N PHE A 41 5.37 -16.25 2.43
CA PHE A 41 5.71 -17.63 2.03
C PHE A 41 6.24 -17.72 0.59
N SER A 42 6.45 -16.61 -0.08
CA SER A 42 7.11 -16.57 -1.38
C SER A 42 8.60 -16.88 -1.26
N PRO A 43 9.22 -17.60 -2.20
CA PRO A 43 10.67 -17.78 -2.24
C PRO A 43 11.44 -16.47 -2.50
N LYS A 44 10.73 -15.40 -2.94
CA LYS A 44 11.30 -14.06 -3.17
C LYS A 44 11.17 -13.13 -1.96
N PHE A 45 10.57 -13.58 -0.86
CA PHE A 45 10.38 -12.75 0.32
C PHE A 45 11.68 -12.53 1.08
N HIS A 46 11.92 -11.28 1.47
CA HIS A 46 12.97 -10.85 2.38
C HIS A 46 12.41 -9.89 3.44
N SER A 47 12.87 -9.99 4.68
CA SER A 47 12.31 -9.22 5.81
C SER A 47 12.37 -7.70 5.64
N TRP A 48 13.36 -7.16 4.95
CA TRP A 48 13.46 -5.72 4.68
C TRP A 48 12.36 -5.20 3.74
N GLN A 49 11.74 -6.07 2.95
CA GLN A 49 10.68 -5.72 2.01
C GLN A 49 9.42 -5.20 2.72
N ILE A 50 9.24 -5.53 4.01
CA ILE A 50 8.19 -4.95 4.86
C ILE A 50 8.28 -3.42 4.92
N ILE A 51 9.47 -2.87 4.71
CA ILE A 51 9.73 -1.41 4.71
C ILE A 51 10.02 -0.90 3.30
N THR A 52 10.88 -1.59 2.54
CA THR A 52 11.38 -1.06 1.26
C THR A 52 10.27 -0.92 0.22
N HIS A 53 9.25 -1.79 0.24
CA HIS A 53 8.12 -1.70 -0.70
C HIS A 53 7.40 -0.34 -0.66
N MET A 54 7.44 0.35 0.50
CA MET A 54 6.82 1.67 0.69
C MET A 54 7.45 2.77 -0.16
N PHE A 55 8.65 2.54 -0.70
CA PHE A 55 9.38 3.48 -1.54
C PHE A 55 9.41 3.07 -3.01
N MET A 56 8.91 1.86 -3.32
CA MET A 56 8.81 1.36 -4.68
C MET A 56 7.54 1.87 -5.36
N HIS A 57 7.61 2.11 -6.67
CA HIS A 57 6.45 2.55 -7.46
C HIS A 57 6.43 1.82 -8.80
N ALA A 58 5.26 1.79 -9.44
CA ALA A 58 5.12 1.21 -10.77
C ALA A 58 6.13 1.83 -11.76
N ARG A 59 6.63 1.00 -12.67
CA ARG A 59 7.64 1.42 -13.67
C ARG A 59 7.06 2.52 -14.56
N TRP A 60 7.94 3.38 -15.08
CA TRP A 60 7.51 4.47 -15.95
C TRP A 60 6.96 4.00 -17.30
N ASP A 61 7.36 2.80 -17.76
CA ASP A 61 6.89 2.14 -18.98
C ASP A 61 5.67 1.23 -18.75
N GLU A 62 5.17 1.12 -17.51
CA GLU A 62 4.00 0.31 -17.19
C GLU A 62 2.72 1.01 -17.66
N ALA A 63 2.02 0.36 -18.59
CA ALA A 63 0.84 0.91 -19.23
C ALA A 63 -0.27 1.23 -18.24
N GLY A 64 -0.79 2.46 -18.32
CA GLY A 64 -1.96 2.93 -17.56
C GLY A 64 -1.67 3.49 -16.19
N ILE A 65 -0.64 3.03 -15.47
CA ILE A 65 -0.35 3.50 -14.11
C ILE A 65 1.02 4.16 -13.95
N GLY A 66 2.04 3.69 -14.61
CA GLY A 66 3.39 4.25 -14.70
C GLY A 66 3.72 5.42 -13.77
N PRO A 67 4.13 6.57 -14.29
CA PRO A 67 4.49 7.74 -13.49
C PRO A 67 3.36 8.29 -12.63
N MET A 68 2.09 8.05 -13.01
CA MET A 68 0.93 8.57 -12.25
C MET A 68 0.87 7.97 -10.86
N HIS A 69 1.35 6.74 -10.67
CA HIS A 69 1.38 6.10 -9.36
C HIS A 69 2.23 6.89 -8.36
N ILE A 70 3.46 7.27 -8.70
CA ILE A 70 4.28 8.09 -7.81
C ILE A 70 3.75 9.52 -7.71
N ILE A 71 3.29 10.11 -8.80
CA ILE A 71 2.76 11.49 -8.80
C ILE A 71 1.61 11.62 -7.82
N PHE A 72 0.60 10.74 -7.87
CA PHE A 72 -0.53 10.80 -6.94
C PHE A 72 -0.14 10.56 -5.49
N ASN A 73 0.78 9.62 -5.22
CA ASN A 73 1.29 9.41 -3.87
C ASN A 73 1.99 10.67 -3.33
N MET A 74 2.88 11.27 -4.11
CA MET A 74 3.66 12.45 -3.68
C MET A 74 2.79 13.69 -3.56
N LEU A 75 1.82 13.90 -4.45
CA LEU A 75 0.86 15.01 -4.34
C LEU A 75 -0.02 14.87 -3.09
N THR A 76 -0.47 13.66 -2.78
CA THR A 76 -1.26 13.40 -1.57
C THR A 76 -0.42 13.64 -0.32
N LEU A 77 0.81 13.12 -0.29
CA LEU A 77 1.72 13.34 0.84
C LEU A 77 2.06 14.82 1.01
N TRP A 78 2.31 15.53 -0.07
CA TRP A 78 2.55 16.98 -0.06
C TRP A 78 1.34 17.76 0.45
N SER A 79 0.11 17.33 0.14
CA SER A 79 -1.13 18.01 0.53
C SER A 79 -1.46 17.82 2.02
N PHE A 80 -1.25 16.64 2.57
CA PHE A 80 -1.69 16.28 3.92
C PHE A 80 -0.54 16.17 4.94
N GLY A 81 0.64 15.78 4.49
CA GLY A 81 1.81 15.55 5.34
C GLY A 81 2.22 16.77 6.16
N PRO A 82 2.36 17.97 5.57
CA PRO A 82 2.78 19.17 6.30
C PRO A 82 1.88 19.51 7.49
N ALA A 83 0.56 19.44 7.32
CA ALA A 83 -0.37 19.72 8.40
C ALA A 83 -0.26 18.71 9.55
N LEU A 84 -0.08 17.43 9.22
CA LEU A 84 0.11 16.38 10.23
C LEU A 84 1.46 16.49 10.93
N GLU A 85 2.54 16.70 10.20
CA GLU A 85 3.87 16.83 10.78
C GLU A 85 3.94 18.02 11.75
N GLN A 86 3.36 19.18 11.37
CA GLN A 86 3.27 20.35 12.24
C GLN A 86 2.45 20.09 13.50
N THR A 87 1.37 19.32 13.40
CA THR A 87 0.45 19.05 14.52
C THR A 87 0.97 17.97 15.46
N LEU A 88 1.51 16.90 14.91
CA LEU A 88 1.96 15.73 15.68
C LEU A 88 3.41 15.87 16.15
N GLY A 89 4.19 16.71 15.47
CA GLY A 89 5.64 16.76 15.56
C GLY A 89 6.31 15.63 14.79
N GLU A 90 7.58 15.81 14.47
CA GLU A 90 8.38 14.92 13.62
C GLU A 90 8.30 13.45 14.03
N LYS A 91 8.53 13.17 15.33
CA LYS A 91 8.59 11.80 15.85
C LYS A 91 7.27 11.03 15.64
N ARG A 92 6.12 11.62 16.01
CA ARG A 92 4.83 10.96 15.85
C ARG A 92 4.45 10.82 14.38
N TYR A 93 4.81 11.80 13.56
CA TYR A 93 4.55 11.74 12.13
C TYR A 93 5.34 10.61 11.43
N VAL A 94 6.63 10.44 11.75
CA VAL A 94 7.43 9.30 11.29
C VAL A 94 6.81 7.97 11.72
N ILE A 95 6.43 7.85 13.00
CA ILE A 95 5.77 6.65 13.52
C ILE A 95 4.46 6.37 12.76
N LEU A 96 3.63 7.40 12.53
CA LEU A 96 2.39 7.26 11.79
C LEU A 96 2.65 6.75 10.37
N TYR A 97 3.59 7.34 9.64
CA TYR A 97 3.90 6.96 8.26
C TYR A 97 4.37 5.50 8.17
N PHE A 98 5.39 5.13 8.96
CA PHE A 98 5.97 3.78 8.87
C PHE A 98 5.02 2.70 9.41
N LEU A 99 4.35 2.93 10.54
CA LEU A 99 3.41 1.94 11.07
C LEU A 99 2.18 1.77 10.16
N SER A 100 1.72 2.82 9.47
CA SER A 100 0.67 2.71 8.47
C SER A 100 1.11 1.87 7.26
N GLY A 101 2.36 2.04 6.80
CA GLY A 101 2.91 1.19 5.75
C GLY A 101 3.06 -0.27 6.16
N ILE A 102 3.53 -0.53 7.38
CA ILE A 102 3.61 -1.89 7.94
C ILE A 102 2.20 -2.50 8.08
N GLY A 103 1.22 -1.74 8.62
CA GLY A 103 -0.16 -2.19 8.74
C GLY A 103 -0.82 -2.49 7.39
N SER A 104 -0.45 -1.72 6.37
CA SER A 104 -0.81 -1.96 4.98
C SER A 104 -0.29 -3.32 4.49
N TYR A 105 1.01 -3.58 4.67
CA TYR A 105 1.63 -4.85 4.31
C TYR A 105 1.00 -6.04 5.05
N LEU A 106 0.75 -5.89 6.35
CA LEU A 106 0.17 -6.96 7.17
C LEU A 106 -1.26 -7.31 6.74
N LEU A 107 -2.13 -6.32 6.54
CA LEU A 107 -3.52 -6.60 6.15
C LEU A 107 -3.61 -7.16 4.73
N PHE A 108 -2.78 -6.66 3.82
CA PHE A 108 -2.65 -7.21 2.48
C PHE A 108 -2.28 -8.70 2.50
N ASN A 109 -1.26 -9.07 3.27
CA ASN A 109 -0.79 -10.45 3.32
C ASN A 109 -1.72 -11.37 4.14
N LEU A 110 -2.44 -10.83 5.12
CA LEU A 110 -3.49 -11.57 5.80
C LEU A 110 -4.63 -11.95 4.83
N TRP A 111 -5.03 -11.01 3.97
CA TRP A 111 -6.00 -11.31 2.92
C TRP A 111 -5.47 -12.32 1.91
N SER A 112 -4.23 -12.14 1.44
CA SER A 112 -3.57 -13.10 0.55
C SER A 112 -3.52 -14.52 1.15
N PHE A 113 -3.31 -14.63 2.46
CA PHE A 113 -3.36 -15.91 3.14
C PHE A 113 -4.76 -16.56 3.06
N VAL A 114 -5.82 -15.78 3.23
CA VAL A 114 -7.20 -16.28 3.06
C VAL A 114 -7.44 -16.74 1.63
N GLU A 115 -7.03 -15.95 0.62
CA GLU A 115 -7.16 -16.35 -0.80
C GLU A 115 -6.38 -17.64 -1.11
N VAL A 116 -5.17 -17.80 -0.57
CA VAL A 116 -4.39 -19.03 -0.73
C VAL A 116 -5.14 -20.24 -0.20
N GLN A 117 -5.79 -20.14 0.98
CA GLN A 117 -6.59 -21.25 1.52
C GLN A 117 -7.81 -21.56 0.63
N GLN A 118 -8.44 -20.55 0.07
CA GLN A 118 -9.57 -20.72 -0.85
C GLN A 118 -9.11 -21.42 -2.14
N TYR A 119 -8.00 -21.00 -2.74
CA TYR A 119 -7.46 -21.65 -3.93
C TYR A 119 -7.00 -23.08 -3.67
N PHE A 120 -6.46 -23.39 -2.50
CA PHE A 120 -6.14 -24.78 -2.14
C PHE A 120 -7.40 -25.64 -2.06
N ALA A 121 -8.46 -25.16 -1.43
CA ALA A 121 -9.72 -25.88 -1.35
C ALA A 121 -10.35 -26.08 -2.75
N GLU A 122 -10.29 -25.08 -3.60
CA GLU A 122 -10.77 -25.17 -4.99
C GLU A 122 -10.00 -26.23 -5.78
N LEU A 123 -8.67 -26.23 -5.76
CA LEU A 123 -7.85 -27.20 -6.47
C LEU A 123 -8.09 -28.62 -5.97
N GLN A 124 -8.22 -28.81 -4.65
CA GLN A 124 -8.56 -30.11 -4.07
C GLN A 124 -9.91 -30.63 -4.54
N SER A 125 -10.90 -29.75 -4.70
CA SER A 125 -12.26 -30.12 -5.16
C SER A 125 -12.28 -30.68 -6.60
N VAL A 126 -11.29 -30.30 -7.41
CA VAL A 126 -11.11 -30.78 -8.79
C VAL A 126 -10.00 -31.82 -8.92
N ASN A 127 -9.57 -32.44 -7.80
CA ASN A 127 -8.55 -33.48 -7.72
C ASN A 127 -7.15 -33.07 -8.25
N VAL A 128 -6.79 -31.79 -8.18
CA VAL A 128 -5.43 -31.35 -8.45
C VAL A 128 -4.54 -31.65 -7.25
N ASP A 129 -3.38 -32.22 -7.46
CA ASP A 129 -2.37 -32.42 -6.43
C ASP A 129 -1.68 -31.10 -6.07
N VAL A 130 -2.27 -30.40 -5.10
CA VAL A 130 -1.80 -29.08 -4.62
C VAL A 130 -0.34 -29.13 -4.17
N LYS A 131 0.10 -30.23 -3.54
CA LYS A 131 1.48 -30.38 -3.07
C LYS A 131 2.47 -30.42 -4.24
N ASN A 132 2.19 -31.21 -5.26
CA ASN A 132 3.03 -31.28 -6.44
C ASN A 132 3.01 -29.97 -7.22
N PHE A 133 1.83 -29.35 -7.36
CA PHE A 133 1.71 -28.04 -7.98
C PHE A 133 2.57 -26.97 -7.24
N MET A 134 2.45 -26.87 -5.92
CA MET A 134 3.25 -25.90 -5.14
C MET A 134 4.74 -26.20 -5.18
N ASN A 135 5.15 -27.46 -5.15
CA ASN A 135 6.56 -27.83 -5.34
C ASN A 135 7.08 -27.36 -6.71
N SER A 136 6.31 -27.56 -7.77
CA SER A 136 6.67 -27.10 -9.11
C SER A 136 6.73 -25.57 -9.16
N LEU A 137 5.70 -24.90 -8.63
CA LEU A 137 5.64 -23.44 -8.60
C LEU A 137 6.82 -22.80 -7.88
N ILE A 138 7.25 -23.36 -6.74
CA ILE A 138 8.34 -22.80 -5.94
C ILE A 138 9.72 -23.12 -6.55
N ASN A 139 9.94 -24.36 -7.00
CA ASN A 139 11.27 -24.83 -7.42
C ASN A 139 11.53 -24.67 -8.93
N SER A 140 10.48 -24.58 -9.74
CA SER A 140 10.58 -24.51 -11.21
C SER A 140 9.48 -23.60 -11.80
N PRO A 141 9.38 -22.34 -11.39
CA PRO A 141 8.23 -21.48 -11.74
C PRO A 141 8.07 -21.31 -13.26
N ASN A 142 9.16 -21.26 -14.02
CA ASN A 142 9.12 -21.09 -15.47
C ASN A 142 8.66 -22.35 -16.21
N ASN A 143 8.66 -23.51 -15.56
CA ASN A 143 8.28 -24.81 -16.13
C ASN A 143 6.95 -25.33 -15.54
N THR A 144 6.27 -24.53 -14.71
CA THR A 144 5.00 -24.92 -14.11
C THR A 144 3.88 -24.69 -15.07
N TYR A 145 3.16 -25.79 -15.43
CA TYR A 145 1.94 -25.69 -16.22
C TYR A 145 0.81 -25.20 -15.36
N ILE A 146 0.11 -24.18 -15.86
CA ILE A 146 -1.05 -23.55 -15.20
C ILE A 146 -2.27 -23.84 -16.05
N THR A 147 -3.23 -24.58 -15.51
CA THR A 147 -4.45 -25.01 -16.20
C THR A 147 -5.72 -24.44 -15.58
N HIS A 148 -5.69 -24.14 -14.27
CA HIS A 148 -6.82 -23.62 -13.51
C HIS A 148 -6.64 -22.18 -13.09
N ASP A 149 -7.73 -21.45 -12.90
CA ASP A 149 -7.67 -20.07 -12.43
C ASP A 149 -7.15 -19.95 -10.98
N ALA A 150 -7.44 -20.95 -10.14
CA ALA A 150 -6.86 -21.04 -8.80
C ALA A 150 -5.32 -21.16 -8.82
N GLU A 151 -4.75 -21.89 -9.79
CA GLU A 151 -3.30 -21.99 -9.99
C GLU A 151 -2.69 -20.64 -10.41
N LYS A 152 -3.38 -19.91 -11.30
CA LYS A 152 -2.99 -18.51 -11.65
C LYS A 152 -3.05 -17.60 -10.44
N GLY A 153 -4.08 -17.74 -9.60
CA GLY A 153 -4.24 -16.99 -8.35
C GLY A 153 -3.08 -17.23 -7.40
N LEU A 154 -2.69 -18.48 -7.19
CA LEU A 154 -1.53 -18.86 -6.37
C LEU A 154 -0.22 -18.29 -6.93
N ALA A 155 0.03 -18.44 -8.23
CA ALA A 155 1.22 -17.89 -8.88
C ALA A 155 1.27 -16.36 -8.73
N ARG A 156 0.13 -15.68 -8.90
CA ARG A 156 0.02 -14.22 -8.68
C ARG A 156 0.34 -13.82 -7.25
N ILE A 157 -0.13 -14.55 -6.24
CA ILE A 157 0.15 -14.25 -4.82
C ILE A 157 1.61 -14.49 -4.50
N TYR A 158 2.18 -15.61 -4.94
CA TYR A 158 3.56 -15.99 -4.59
C TYR A 158 4.62 -15.15 -5.33
N TYR A 159 4.33 -14.67 -6.55
CA TYR A 159 5.28 -13.91 -7.37
C TYR A 159 4.84 -12.47 -7.66
N GLY A 160 3.65 -12.08 -7.24
CA GLY A 160 3.18 -10.71 -7.35
C GLY A 160 3.94 -9.76 -6.43
N LYS A 161 4.28 -8.60 -6.98
CA LYS A 161 5.02 -7.55 -6.28
C LYS A 161 4.06 -6.56 -5.63
N MET A 162 4.18 -6.36 -4.32
CA MET A 162 3.56 -5.24 -3.63
C MET A 162 4.52 -4.05 -3.65
N LEU A 163 4.03 -2.90 -4.10
CA LEU A 163 4.83 -1.68 -4.18
C LEU A 163 3.93 -0.44 -4.00
N GLY A 164 4.51 0.61 -3.47
CA GLY A 164 3.84 1.91 -3.32
C GLY A 164 3.86 2.46 -1.90
N ALA A 165 4.04 3.78 -1.83
CA ALA A 165 3.84 4.54 -0.60
C ALA A 165 2.38 4.58 -0.16
N SER A 166 1.44 4.14 -1.02
CA SER A 166 0.01 4.40 -0.87
C SER A 166 -0.57 3.90 0.45
N GLY A 167 -0.13 2.75 0.96
CA GLY A 167 -0.57 2.28 2.27
C GLY A 167 -0.23 3.25 3.41
N ALA A 168 1.00 3.76 3.45
CA ALA A 168 1.40 4.79 4.41
C ALA A 168 0.68 6.12 4.17
N VAL A 169 0.51 6.51 2.91
CA VAL A 169 -0.22 7.73 2.50
C VAL A 169 -1.69 7.67 2.92
N PHE A 170 -2.35 6.52 2.78
CA PHE A 170 -3.72 6.33 3.31
C PHE A 170 -3.77 6.48 4.84
N GLY A 171 -2.73 6.05 5.55
CA GLY A 171 -2.58 6.32 6.98
C GLY A 171 -2.45 7.80 7.30
N VAL A 172 -1.67 8.54 6.50
CA VAL A 172 -1.55 10.00 6.61
C VAL A 172 -2.91 10.68 6.35
N VAL A 173 -3.65 10.30 5.31
CA VAL A 173 -4.99 10.84 5.01
C VAL A 173 -5.99 10.52 6.13
N ALA A 174 -5.95 9.29 6.66
CA ALA A 174 -6.80 8.88 7.78
C ALA A 174 -6.48 9.65 9.06
N GLY A 175 -5.19 9.83 9.35
CA GLY A 175 -4.73 10.66 10.45
C GLY A 175 -5.20 12.11 10.33
N PHE A 176 -5.08 12.69 9.13
CA PHE A 176 -5.57 14.03 8.83
C PHE A 176 -7.09 14.17 9.06
N ALA A 177 -7.89 13.26 8.50
CA ALA A 177 -9.34 13.29 8.66
C ALA A 177 -9.78 13.10 10.13
N THR A 178 -9.00 12.38 10.93
CA THR A 178 -9.23 12.18 12.37
C THR A 178 -8.96 13.44 13.16
N LEU A 179 -7.86 14.15 12.87
CA LEU A 179 -7.47 15.38 13.57
C LEU A 179 -8.27 16.58 13.08
N TYR A 180 -8.57 16.63 11.77
CA TYR A 180 -9.27 17.75 11.11
C TYR A 180 -10.58 17.30 10.45
N PRO A 181 -11.56 16.76 11.20
CA PRO A 181 -12.76 16.12 10.61
C PRO A 181 -13.66 17.08 9.80
N ASN A 182 -13.61 18.36 10.10
CA ASN A 182 -14.41 19.38 9.43
C ASN A 182 -13.64 20.14 8.33
N ALA A 183 -12.37 19.79 8.08
CA ALA A 183 -11.62 20.37 6.99
C ALA A 183 -12.32 20.05 5.65
N LYS A 184 -12.45 21.07 4.83
CA LYS A 184 -13.08 20.96 3.50
C LYS A 184 -12.01 20.61 2.48
N LEU A 185 -12.15 19.45 1.85
CA LEU A 185 -11.25 18.93 0.83
C LEU A 185 -11.91 19.07 -0.54
N VAL A 186 -11.18 19.61 -1.50
CA VAL A 186 -11.57 19.60 -2.92
C VAL A 186 -10.90 18.42 -3.57
N PHE A 187 -11.69 17.50 -4.13
CA PHE A 187 -11.17 16.33 -4.86
C PHE A 187 -11.15 16.65 -6.35
N MET A 188 -10.12 16.19 -7.05
CA MET A 188 -9.77 16.63 -8.42
C MET A 188 -10.92 16.66 -9.44
N PHE A 189 -11.93 15.82 -9.26
CA PHE A 189 -13.09 15.71 -10.18
C PHE A 189 -14.43 16.10 -9.53
N ILE A 190 -14.40 16.57 -8.28
CA ILE A 190 -15.61 16.97 -7.54
C ILE A 190 -15.52 18.47 -7.29
N PRO A 191 -16.38 19.30 -7.95
CA PRO A 191 -16.24 20.75 -7.94
C PRO A 191 -16.70 21.42 -6.62
N PHE A 192 -17.14 20.62 -5.65
CA PHE A 192 -17.57 21.12 -4.35
C PHE A 192 -16.77 20.50 -3.21
N PRO A 193 -16.49 21.29 -2.14
CA PRO A 193 -15.67 20.83 -1.03
C PRO A 193 -16.43 19.82 -0.14
N ILE A 194 -15.81 18.67 0.12
CA ILE A 194 -16.34 17.61 1.00
C ILE A 194 -15.58 17.64 2.33
N LYS A 195 -16.29 17.46 3.46
CA LYS A 195 -15.63 17.35 4.77
C LYS A 195 -14.80 16.05 4.85
N ALA A 196 -13.60 16.15 5.42
CA ALA A 196 -12.66 15.03 5.55
C ALA A 196 -13.28 13.79 6.24
N LYS A 197 -14.11 14.01 7.28
CA LYS A 197 -14.84 12.93 7.99
C LYS A 197 -15.86 12.18 7.14
N ILE A 198 -16.25 12.70 5.99
CA ILE A 198 -17.18 12.06 5.03
C ILE A 198 -16.38 11.38 3.92
N LEU A 199 -15.39 12.08 3.39
CA LEU A 199 -14.60 11.62 2.25
C LEU A 199 -13.82 10.34 2.59
N LEU A 200 -13.17 10.28 3.76
CA LEU A 200 -12.36 9.11 4.13
C LEU A 200 -13.17 7.80 4.24
N PRO A 201 -14.31 7.73 4.98
CA PRO A 201 -15.13 6.52 4.98
C PRO A 201 -15.59 6.10 3.59
N ILE A 202 -15.96 7.04 2.72
CA ILE A 202 -16.36 6.74 1.34
C ILE A 202 -15.21 6.07 0.59
N ILE A 203 -13.99 6.60 0.66
CA ILE A 203 -12.82 6.05 -0.01
C ILE A 203 -12.50 4.64 0.53
N ILE A 204 -12.57 4.43 1.86
CA ILE A 204 -12.33 3.12 2.49
C ILE A 204 -13.38 2.11 2.05
N ILE A 205 -14.68 2.47 2.09
CA ILE A 205 -15.77 1.58 1.68
C ILE A 205 -15.62 1.22 0.19
N ALA A 206 -15.35 2.20 -0.67
CA ALA A 206 -15.09 1.97 -2.08
C ALA A 206 -13.89 1.03 -2.28
N SER A 207 -12.79 1.22 -1.53
CA SER A 207 -11.62 0.34 -1.58
C SER A 207 -11.96 -1.09 -1.18
N VAL A 208 -12.73 -1.30 -0.10
CA VAL A 208 -13.17 -2.64 0.33
C VAL A 208 -14.04 -3.28 -0.74
N PHE A 209 -15.03 -2.54 -1.26
CA PHE A 209 -15.95 -3.07 -2.28
C PHE A 209 -15.22 -3.47 -3.57
N LEU A 210 -14.30 -2.64 -4.04
CA LEU A 210 -13.47 -2.94 -5.21
C LEU A 210 -12.51 -4.11 -4.95
N GLY A 211 -12.01 -4.24 -3.71
CA GLY A 211 -11.17 -5.35 -3.28
C GLY A 211 -11.88 -6.70 -3.32
N LEU A 212 -13.13 -6.74 -2.88
CA LEU A 212 -13.96 -7.95 -2.87
C LEU A 212 -14.44 -8.36 -4.27
N GLY A 213 -14.58 -7.40 -5.19
CA GLY A 213 -15.06 -7.65 -6.56
C GLY A 213 -14.09 -8.40 -7.49
N GLY A 214 -12.87 -8.68 -7.07
CA GLY A 214 -11.90 -9.60 -7.74
C GLY A 214 -11.34 -9.15 -9.10
N ASN A 215 -11.98 -8.21 -9.79
CA ASN A 215 -11.70 -7.91 -11.20
C ASN A 215 -10.80 -6.69 -11.45
N VAL A 216 -10.46 -5.90 -10.42
CA VAL A 216 -9.69 -4.67 -10.58
C VAL A 216 -8.60 -4.60 -9.51
N GLY A 217 -7.52 -5.36 -9.66
CA GLY A 217 -6.36 -5.25 -8.77
C GLY A 217 -6.68 -5.39 -7.28
N GLY A 218 -7.61 -6.30 -6.92
CA GLY A 218 -8.24 -6.43 -5.60
C GLY A 218 -7.32 -6.40 -4.39
N ILE A 219 -6.09 -6.79 -4.61
CA ILE A 219 -5.06 -6.90 -3.60
C ILE A 219 -4.63 -5.53 -3.04
N ALA A 220 -4.46 -4.50 -3.88
CA ALA A 220 -4.03 -3.19 -3.44
C ALA A 220 -5.03 -2.49 -2.50
N HIS A 221 -6.31 -2.81 -2.61
CA HIS A 221 -7.36 -2.17 -1.80
C HIS A 221 -7.26 -2.52 -0.31
N PHE A 222 -6.96 -3.76 0.05
CA PHE A 222 -6.75 -4.16 1.45
C PHE A 222 -5.50 -3.53 2.05
N ALA A 223 -4.48 -3.29 1.25
CA ALA A 223 -3.31 -2.52 1.66
C ALA A 223 -3.70 -1.10 2.11
N HIS A 224 -4.52 -0.40 1.33
CA HIS A 224 -5.01 0.93 1.67
C HIS A 224 -5.83 0.95 2.96
N VAL A 225 -6.70 -0.04 3.14
CA VAL A 225 -7.51 -0.21 4.36
C VAL A 225 -6.61 -0.42 5.58
N GLY A 226 -5.59 -1.28 5.48
CA GLY A 226 -4.64 -1.55 6.57
C GLY A 226 -3.90 -0.28 7.01
N GLY A 227 -3.39 0.49 6.05
CA GLY A 227 -2.74 1.77 6.32
C GLY A 227 -3.67 2.78 6.96
N ALA A 228 -4.88 2.95 6.41
CA ALA A 228 -5.88 3.86 6.94
C ALA A 228 -6.32 3.51 8.37
N LEU A 229 -6.49 2.22 8.67
CA LEU A 229 -6.87 1.74 10.00
C LEU A 229 -5.80 2.10 11.04
N VAL A 230 -4.53 1.84 10.75
CA VAL A 230 -3.42 2.19 11.65
C VAL A 230 -3.33 3.71 11.83
N GLY A 231 -3.42 4.49 10.76
CA GLY A 231 -3.41 5.95 10.82
C GLY A 231 -4.54 6.53 11.66
N PHE A 232 -5.75 5.99 11.49
CA PHE A 232 -6.91 6.34 12.30
C PHE A 232 -6.71 6.03 13.79
N ILE A 233 -6.22 4.83 14.13
CA ILE A 233 -6.00 4.40 15.51
C ILE A 233 -4.97 5.31 16.19
N LEU A 234 -3.79 5.50 15.55
CA LEU A 234 -2.72 6.33 16.11
C LEU A 234 -3.17 7.78 16.30
N ALA A 235 -3.80 8.37 15.28
CA ALA A 235 -4.29 9.74 15.36
C ALA A 235 -5.37 9.89 16.45
N SER A 236 -6.25 8.90 16.63
CA SER A 236 -7.30 8.89 17.67
C SER A 236 -6.70 8.83 19.07
N ILE A 237 -5.64 8.04 19.28
CA ILE A 237 -4.92 7.96 20.54
C ILE A 237 -4.26 9.31 20.86
N TRP A 238 -3.54 9.87 19.89
CA TRP A 238 -2.79 11.12 20.11
C TRP A 238 -3.70 12.35 20.21
N LYS A 239 -4.83 12.36 19.53
CA LYS A 239 -5.83 13.42 19.62
C LYS A 239 -6.24 13.70 21.06
N LYS A 240 -6.43 12.66 21.88
CA LYS A 240 -6.80 12.80 23.30
C LYS A 240 -5.75 13.57 24.11
N HIS A 241 -4.48 13.52 23.71
CA HIS A 241 -3.39 14.22 24.39
C HIS A 241 -3.17 15.62 23.83
N LEU A 242 -3.41 15.85 22.53
CA LEU A 242 -3.25 17.16 21.89
C LEU A 242 -4.29 18.18 22.40
N TYR A 243 -5.51 17.75 22.70
CA TYR A 243 -6.59 18.61 23.19
C TYR A 243 -6.68 18.69 24.73
N ARG A 244 -5.81 18.00 25.47
CA ARG A 244 -5.73 18.14 26.94
C ARG A 244 -4.81 19.28 27.41
N LEU A 245 -4.07 19.88 26.50
CA LEU A 245 -3.11 20.95 26.80
C LEU A 245 -3.63 22.34 26.42
N ASN A 246 -4.88 22.42 26.01
CA ASN A 246 -5.66 23.63 25.80
C ASN A 246 -6.85 23.60 26.77
#